data_bceda8c8042bdca404286688115563f0
#
_entry.id   bceda8c8042bdca404286688115563f0
#
_cell.length_a   1.000
_cell.length_b   1.000
_cell.length_c   1.000
_cell.angle_alpha   90.00
_cell.angle_beta   90.00
_cell.angle_gamma   90.00
#
_symmetry.space_group_name_H-M   'P 1'
#
loop_
_entity.id
_entity.type
_entity.pdbx_description
1 polymer ?
#
loop_
_entity_poly.entity_id
_entity_poly.type
_entity_poly.pdbx_seq_one_letter_code
_entity_poly.pdbx_strand_id
1 'polypeptide(L)'
;MSRFGMVIDTRKCVGCMDCVVACQTENDVPAGYCRDWITTEVRGTFPNLAMEIRSERCNHCDNPPCVSCCPTGASHVEDFGRTVQVTANKCIGCKACIAACPYDARFVHPEGH
;
A
#
# COMPACT_ATOMS: atom_id res chain seq x y z
N MET A 1 -11.56 -5.87 20.29
CA MET A 1 -11.60 -5.46 18.87
C MET A 1 -10.57 -6.25 18.08
N SER A 2 -10.99 -6.93 17.03
CA SER A 2 -10.06 -7.74 16.23
C SER A 2 -9.26 -6.85 15.27
N ARG A 3 -8.04 -7.28 15.00
CA ARG A 3 -7.13 -6.60 14.08
C ARG A 3 -6.67 -7.60 13.03
N PHE A 4 -6.83 -7.25 11.77
CA PHE A 4 -6.41 -8.10 10.67
C PHE A 4 -4.91 -8.01 10.44
N GLY A 5 -4.33 -9.12 10.04
CA GLY A 5 -2.92 -9.20 9.67
C GLY A 5 -2.76 -10.04 8.42
N MET A 6 -1.63 -9.86 7.76
CA MET A 6 -1.30 -10.60 6.55
C MET A 6 0.15 -11.06 6.65
N VAL A 7 0.38 -12.33 6.34
CA VAL A 7 1.72 -12.90 6.34
C VAL A 7 2.22 -13.02 4.91
N ILE A 8 3.40 -12.46 4.66
CA ILE A 8 4.07 -12.54 3.36
C ILE A 8 5.38 -13.30 3.56
N ASP A 9 5.49 -14.49 2.98
CA ASP A 9 6.70 -15.29 3.08
C ASP A 9 7.64 -14.96 1.90
N THR A 10 8.63 -14.13 2.17
CA THR A 10 9.57 -13.68 1.15
C THR A 10 10.44 -14.80 0.60
N ARG A 11 10.57 -15.90 1.31
CA ARG A 11 11.33 -17.06 0.84
C ARG A 11 10.61 -17.81 -0.27
N LYS A 12 9.29 -17.68 -0.34
CA LYS A 12 8.44 -18.33 -1.35
C LYS A 12 8.08 -17.39 -2.50
N CYS A 13 8.33 -16.11 -2.35
CA CYS A 13 7.99 -15.10 -3.35
C CYS A 13 8.93 -15.22 -4.56
N VAL A 14 8.35 -15.32 -5.75
CA VAL A 14 9.10 -15.43 -7.01
C VAL A 14 8.91 -14.20 -7.92
N GLY A 15 8.18 -13.21 -7.45
CA GLY A 15 7.97 -11.97 -8.20
C GLY A 15 7.02 -12.11 -9.39
N CYS A 16 6.12 -13.09 -9.37
CA CYS A 16 5.20 -13.33 -10.47
C CYS A 16 4.16 -12.24 -10.69
N MET A 17 3.95 -11.37 -9.68
CA MET A 17 3.00 -10.25 -9.68
C MET A 17 1.52 -10.65 -9.65
N ASP A 18 1.21 -11.90 -9.36
CA ASP A 18 -0.19 -12.35 -9.24
C ASP A 18 -0.95 -11.58 -8.16
N CYS A 19 -0.30 -11.29 -7.04
CA CYS A 19 -0.90 -10.51 -5.94
C CYS A 19 -1.23 -9.08 -6.39
N VAL A 20 -0.38 -8.48 -7.21
CA VAL A 20 -0.57 -7.13 -7.75
C VAL A 20 -1.79 -7.11 -8.69
N VAL A 21 -1.85 -8.07 -9.60
CA VAL A 21 -2.95 -8.18 -10.56
C VAL A 21 -4.26 -8.51 -9.86
N ALA A 22 -4.22 -9.41 -8.89
CA ALA A 22 -5.41 -9.78 -8.10
C ALA A 22 -5.97 -8.57 -7.36
N CYS A 23 -5.12 -7.76 -6.76
CA CYS A 23 -5.53 -6.54 -6.05
C CYS A 23 -6.12 -5.52 -7.01
N GLN A 24 -5.52 -5.33 -8.18
CA GLN A 24 -6.03 -4.42 -9.20
C GLN A 24 -7.41 -4.85 -9.70
N THR A 25 -7.61 -6.13 -9.90
CA THR A 25 -8.88 -6.69 -10.38
C THR A 25 -9.97 -6.56 -9.32
N GLU A 26 -9.67 -6.94 -8.08
CA GLU A 26 -10.64 -6.90 -6.97
C GLU A 26 -11.06 -5.47 -6.61
N ASN A 27 -10.12 -4.53 -6.62
CA ASN A 27 -10.36 -3.16 -6.17
C ASN A 27 -10.55 -2.17 -7.31
N ASP A 28 -10.61 -2.64 -8.54
CA ASP A 28 -10.85 -1.82 -9.72
C ASP A 28 -9.85 -0.66 -9.83
N VAL A 29 -8.57 -0.96 -9.63
CA VAL A 29 -7.50 0.03 -9.67
C VAL A 29 -7.20 0.37 -11.13
N PRO A 30 -7.15 1.66 -11.52
CA PRO A 30 -6.89 2.03 -12.91
C PRO A 30 -5.49 1.69 -13.36
N ALA A 31 -5.31 1.54 -14.67
CA ALA A 31 -4.01 1.24 -15.27
C ALA A 31 -2.97 2.32 -14.93
N GLY A 32 -1.76 1.89 -14.63
CA GLY A 32 -0.67 2.78 -14.23
C GLY A 32 -0.57 3.01 -12.72
N TYR A 33 -1.54 2.50 -11.96
CA TYR A 33 -1.56 2.60 -10.49
C TYR A 33 -1.62 1.21 -9.88
N CYS A 34 -1.14 1.07 -8.66
CA CYS A 34 -1.23 -0.20 -7.94
C CYS A 34 -1.26 0.03 -6.44
N ARG A 35 -1.99 -0.84 -5.75
CA ARG A 35 -2.03 -0.86 -4.28
C ARG A 35 -0.99 -1.81 -3.70
N ASP A 36 -0.67 -2.85 -4.45
CA ASP A 36 0.42 -3.79 -4.17
C ASP A 36 1.49 -3.61 -5.23
N TRP A 37 2.74 -3.83 -4.85
CA TRP A 37 3.86 -3.79 -5.80
C TRP A 37 4.95 -4.78 -5.39
N ILE A 38 5.83 -5.07 -6.32
CA ILE A 38 6.95 -5.98 -6.11
C ILE A 38 8.24 -5.18 -6.17
N THR A 39 9.05 -5.32 -5.13
CA THR A 39 10.38 -4.70 -5.07
C THR A 39 11.43 -5.79 -5.21
N THR A 40 12.37 -5.60 -6.13
CA THR A 40 13.49 -6.50 -6.35
C THR A 40 14.78 -5.76 -6.02
N GLU A 41 15.61 -6.34 -5.16
CA GLU A 41 16.85 -5.74 -4.73
C GLU A 41 17.97 -6.77 -4.81
N VAL A 42 19.09 -6.37 -5.42
CA VAL A 42 20.30 -7.20 -5.49
C VAL A 42 21.32 -6.65 -4.51
N ARG A 43 21.78 -7.50 -3.61
CA ARG A 43 22.75 -7.12 -2.58
C ARG A 43 24.03 -7.91 -2.69
N GLY A 44 25.10 -7.33 -2.20
CA GLY A 44 26.42 -7.95 -2.15
C GLY A 44 27.31 -7.52 -3.30
N THR A 45 28.50 -8.15 -3.36
CA THR A 45 29.50 -7.93 -4.40
C THR A 45 29.79 -9.23 -5.09
N PHE A 46 30.08 -9.16 -6.41
CA PHE A 46 30.40 -10.34 -7.19
C PHE A 46 31.64 -11.05 -6.60
N PRO A 47 31.64 -12.38 -6.44
CA PRO A 47 30.63 -13.35 -6.87
C PRO A 47 29.55 -13.62 -5.78
N ASN A 48 29.58 -12.95 -4.65
CA ASN A 48 28.67 -13.18 -3.52
C ASN A 48 27.46 -12.26 -3.63
N LEU A 49 26.56 -12.57 -4.56
CA LEU A 49 25.36 -11.79 -4.81
C LEU A 49 24.13 -12.53 -4.29
N ALA A 50 23.18 -11.75 -3.75
CA ALA A 50 21.89 -12.25 -3.32
C ALA A 50 20.81 -11.32 -3.85
N MET A 51 19.69 -11.90 -4.31
CA MET A 51 18.53 -11.14 -4.77
C MET A 51 17.38 -11.30 -3.77
N GLU A 52 16.80 -10.20 -3.36
CA GLU A 52 15.64 -10.19 -2.48
C GLU A 52 14.43 -9.68 -3.27
N ILE A 53 13.34 -10.45 -3.23
CA ILE A 53 12.08 -10.08 -3.86
C ILE A 53 11.05 -9.93 -2.75
N ARG A 54 10.38 -8.78 -2.71
CA ARG A 54 9.38 -8.48 -1.68
C ARG A 54 8.08 -8.04 -2.32
N SER A 55 6.99 -8.61 -1.82
CA SER A 55 5.66 -8.13 -2.12
C SER A 55 5.30 -7.08 -1.06
N GLU A 56 5.01 -5.86 -1.48
CA GLU A 56 4.78 -4.74 -0.58
C GLU A 56 3.41 -4.11 -0.83
N ARG A 57 2.86 -3.52 0.21
CA ARG A 57 1.57 -2.85 0.21
C ARG A 57 1.47 -1.91 1.39
N CYS A 58 0.31 -1.25 1.54
CA CYS A 58 0.03 -0.43 2.71
C CYS A 58 0.17 -1.26 3.99
N ASN A 59 0.85 -0.73 4.98
CA ASN A 59 1.09 -1.41 6.25
C ASN A 59 -0.04 -1.24 7.27
N HIS A 60 -1.09 -0.49 6.96
CA HIS A 60 -2.21 -0.23 7.87
C HIS A 60 -1.72 0.11 9.28
N CYS A 61 -0.92 1.16 9.38
CA CYS A 61 -0.19 1.55 10.59
C CYS A 61 -1.09 1.69 11.81
N ASP A 62 -0.53 1.41 12.99
CA ASP A 62 -1.22 1.63 14.27
C ASP A 62 -1.55 3.10 14.49
N ASN A 63 -0.61 3.97 14.16
CA ASN A 63 -0.74 5.40 14.34
C ASN A 63 -0.46 6.08 12.99
N PRO A 64 -1.40 5.98 12.04
CA PRO A 64 -1.13 6.35 10.65
C PRO A 64 -1.02 7.86 10.46
N PRO A 65 0.14 8.35 9.96
CA PRO A 65 0.29 9.78 9.67
C PRO A 65 -0.63 10.26 8.56
N CYS A 66 -1.00 9.37 7.63
CA CYS A 66 -1.90 9.71 6.53
C CYS A 66 -3.33 10.03 7.02
N VAL A 67 -3.74 9.46 8.14
CA VAL A 67 -5.03 9.78 8.75
C VAL A 67 -4.93 11.11 9.49
N SER A 68 -3.84 11.31 10.23
CA SER A 68 -3.63 12.52 11.02
C SER A 68 -3.57 13.78 10.17
N CYS A 69 -3.01 13.69 8.96
CA CYS A 69 -2.83 14.85 8.08
C CYS A 69 -4.06 15.15 7.21
N CYS A 70 -5.07 14.28 7.20
CA CYS A 70 -6.22 14.45 6.32
C CYS A 70 -7.14 15.56 6.86
N PRO A 71 -7.33 16.68 6.12
CA PRO A 71 -8.11 17.81 6.62
C PRO A 71 -9.62 17.55 6.63
N THR A 72 -10.11 16.64 5.79
CA THR A 72 -11.53 16.35 5.66
C THR A 72 -11.98 15.11 6.43
N GLY A 73 -11.04 14.36 7.00
CA GLY A 73 -11.34 13.08 7.64
C GLY A 73 -11.69 11.96 6.68
N ALA A 74 -11.37 12.12 5.39
CA ALA A 74 -11.60 11.08 4.38
C ALA A 74 -10.76 9.84 4.69
N SER A 75 -9.51 10.05 5.08
CA SER A 75 -8.62 8.99 5.53
C SER A 75 -8.97 8.66 6.98
N HIS A 76 -9.25 7.39 7.26
CA HIS A 76 -9.67 6.96 8.60
C HIS A 76 -9.27 5.52 8.85
N VAL A 77 -9.34 5.12 10.12
CA VAL A 77 -9.11 3.73 10.54
C VAL A 77 -10.48 3.09 10.79
N GLU A 78 -10.76 1.99 10.10
CA GLU A 78 -11.99 1.24 10.30
C GLU A 78 -11.98 0.54 11.66
N ASP A 79 -13.12 0.50 12.34
CA ASP A 79 -13.26 -0.19 13.62
C ASP A 79 -13.09 -1.70 13.46
N PHE A 80 -13.62 -2.26 12.39
CA PHE A 80 -13.48 -3.69 12.09
C PHE A 80 -12.17 -3.96 11.39
N GLY A 81 -11.31 -4.75 12.04
CA GLY A 81 -10.02 -5.16 11.49
C GLY A 81 -8.92 -4.10 11.56
N ARG A 82 -9.24 -2.88 11.96
CA ARG A 82 -8.33 -1.73 12.09
C ARG A 82 -7.53 -1.45 10.82
N THR A 83 -8.23 -1.53 9.69
CA THR A 83 -7.63 -1.20 8.40
C THR A 83 -7.76 0.30 8.11
N VAL A 84 -6.76 0.86 7.44
CA VAL A 84 -6.78 2.26 7.01
C VAL A 84 -7.53 2.35 5.69
N GLN A 85 -8.57 3.18 5.65
CA GLN A 85 -9.45 3.33 4.50
C GLN A 85 -9.60 4.81 4.11
N VAL A 86 -10.10 5.04 2.91
CA VAL A 86 -10.39 6.39 2.42
C VAL A 86 -11.83 6.44 1.91
N THR A 87 -12.58 7.43 2.41
CA THR A 87 -13.92 7.72 1.91
C THR A 87 -13.79 8.67 0.71
N ALA A 88 -14.03 8.17 -0.49
CA ALA A 88 -13.80 8.91 -1.72
C ALA A 88 -14.59 10.22 -1.78
N ASN A 89 -15.83 10.21 -1.29
CA ASN A 89 -16.72 11.39 -1.30
C ASN A 89 -16.20 12.54 -0.45
N LYS A 90 -15.38 12.27 0.55
CA LYS A 90 -14.81 13.28 1.44
C LYS A 90 -13.42 13.75 0.99
N CYS A 91 -12.79 13.02 0.10
CA CYS A 91 -11.44 13.34 -0.37
C CYS A 91 -11.46 14.55 -1.31
N ILE A 92 -10.61 15.54 -1.02
CA ILE A 92 -10.48 16.75 -1.84
C ILE A 92 -9.25 16.74 -2.76
N GLY A 93 -8.47 15.64 -2.75
CA GLY A 93 -7.31 15.50 -3.61
C GLY A 93 -6.11 16.37 -3.22
N CYS A 94 -6.00 16.77 -1.95
CA CYS A 94 -4.93 17.68 -1.49
C CYS A 94 -3.53 17.04 -1.47
N LYS A 95 -3.44 15.70 -1.56
CA LYS A 95 -2.19 14.93 -1.61
C LYS A 95 -1.34 14.97 -0.33
N ALA A 96 -1.85 15.51 0.76
CA ALA A 96 -1.11 15.55 2.02
C ALA A 96 -0.78 14.13 2.54
N CYS A 97 -1.71 13.19 2.38
CA CYS A 97 -1.51 11.80 2.79
C CYS A 97 -0.42 11.10 1.97
N ILE A 98 -0.26 11.46 0.71
CA ILE A 98 0.80 10.92 -0.15
C ILE A 98 2.16 11.35 0.38
N ALA A 99 2.30 12.62 0.72
CA ALA A 99 3.53 13.16 1.29
C ALA A 99 3.82 12.58 2.68
N ALA A 100 2.78 12.29 3.46
CA ALA A 100 2.92 11.78 4.82
C ALA A 100 3.32 10.30 4.88
N CYS A 101 2.98 9.51 3.87
CA CYS A 101 3.25 8.06 3.88
C CYS A 101 4.74 7.79 3.65
N PRO A 102 5.44 7.16 4.64
CA PRO A 102 6.86 6.84 4.47
C PRO A 102 7.12 5.67 3.51
N TYR A 103 6.08 4.92 3.17
CA TYR A 103 6.18 3.73 2.31
C TYR A 103 5.74 3.98 0.88
N ASP A 104 5.31 5.19 0.58
CA ASP A 104 4.82 5.59 -0.75
C ASP A 104 3.65 4.70 -1.21
N ALA A 105 2.76 4.37 -0.29
CA ALA A 105 1.65 3.43 -0.53
C ALA A 105 0.38 4.11 -1.03
N ARG A 106 0.39 5.41 -1.24
CA ARG A 106 -0.79 6.18 -1.66
C ARG A 106 -0.60 6.81 -3.02
N PHE A 107 -1.71 6.94 -3.73
CA PHE A 107 -1.76 7.63 -5.02
C PHE A 107 -3.10 8.37 -5.17
N VAL A 108 -3.15 9.31 -6.10
CA VAL A 108 -4.39 10.01 -6.43
C VAL A 108 -5.07 9.28 -7.59
N HIS A 109 -6.33 8.89 -7.38
CA HIS A 109 -7.13 8.30 -8.42
C HIS A 109 -7.31 9.32 -9.55
N PRO A 110 -7.32 8.89 -10.84
CA PRO A 110 -7.51 9.83 -11.97
C PRO A 110 -8.79 10.67 -11.86
N GLU A 111 -9.78 10.22 -11.11
CA GLU A 111 -11.02 10.95 -10.87
C GLU A 111 -10.91 11.97 -9.73
N GLY A 112 -9.73 12.15 -9.13
CA GLY A 112 -9.46 13.19 -8.16
C GLY A 112 -9.55 12.79 -6.69
N HIS A 113 -9.62 11.49 -6.40
CA HIS A 113 -9.69 11.02 -5.00
C HIS A 113 -8.86 9.79 -4.71
#